data_093e7d1579fce034a6de37c4b6f44dd8
#
_entry.id   093e7d1579fce034a6de37c4b6f44dd8
#
_cell.length_a   1.000
_cell.length_b   1.000
_cell.length_c   1.000
_cell.angle_alpha   90.00
_cell.angle_beta   90.00
_cell.angle_gamma   90.00
#
_symmetry.space_group_name_H-M   'P 1'
#
loop_
_entity.id
_entity.type
_entity.pdbx_description
1 polymer ?
#
loop_
_entity_poly.entity_id
_entity_poly.type
_entity_poly.pdbx_seq_one_letter_code
_entity_poly.pdbx_strand_id
1 'polypeptide(L)'
;MRKKIAKRKKEITVTTKNVLGIMISSGIGFIAIIILTFIASLILSKSSALTSSIAIYFIGSVTIGSLITGFIASKKCTFKGFISGIIASLPLMFCVTVVMLVFSHGRLIPETAILYVGIIVFSAIGGIISANTKRRK
;
A
#
# COMPACT_ATOMS: atom_id res chain seq x y z
N MET A 1 -30.12 -28.39 3.08
CA MET A 1 -28.87 -28.54 2.34
C MET A 1 -28.63 -27.38 1.35
N ARG A 2 -29.58 -27.01 0.50
CA ARG A 2 -29.45 -25.92 -0.49
C ARG A 2 -29.07 -24.53 0.12
N LYS A 3 -29.62 -24.16 1.29
CA LYS A 3 -29.29 -22.88 1.97
C LYS A 3 -27.82 -22.79 2.44
N LYS A 4 -27.23 -23.93 2.90
CA LYS A 4 -25.79 -23.96 3.29
C LYS A 4 -24.87 -23.80 2.09
N ILE A 5 -25.21 -24.40 0.96
CA ILE A 5 -24.42 -24.30 -0.29
C ILE A 5 -24.49 -22.87 -0.85
N ALA A 6 -25.67 -22.26 -0.85
CA ALA A 6 -25.84 -20.87 -1.29
C ALA A 6 -25.07 -19.88 -0.40
N LYS A 7 -25.07 -20.08 0.93
CA LYS A 7 -24.30 -19.26 1.88
C LYS A 7 -22.79 -19.41 1.65
N ARG A 8 -22.28 -20.63 1.46
CA ARG A 8 -20.87 -20.88 1.12
C ARG A 8 -20.46 -20.25 -0.20
N LYS A 9 -21.27 -20.36 -1.26
CA LYS A 9 -20.99 -19.68 -2.54
C LYS A 9 -20.90 -18.18 -2.37
N LYS A 10 -21.80 -17.56 -1.60
CA LYS A 10 -21.81 -16.13 -1.35
C LYS A 10 -20.57 -15.69 -0.55
N GLU A 11 -20.15 -16.47 0.46
CA GLU A 11 -18.94 -16.19 1.24
C GLU A 11 -17.67 -16.29 0.38
N ILE A 12 -17.55 -17.33 -0.46
CA ILE A 12 -16.41 -17.50 -1.36
C ILE A 12 -16.34 -16.35 -2.37
N THR A 13 -17.46 -15.95 -2.96
CA THR A 13 -17.50 -14.84 -3.93
C THR A 13 -17.12 -13.51 -3.30
N VAL A 14 -17.56 -13.24 -2.07
CA VAL A 14 -17.18 -12.01 -1.32
C VAL A 14 -15.70 -12.04 -0.99
N THR A 15 -15.16 -13.19 -0.58
CA THR A 15 -13.72 -13.32 -0.28
C THR A 15 -12.87 -13.11 -1.52
N THR A 16 -13.22 -13.71 -2.65
CA THR A 16 -12.48 -13.54 -3.91
C THR A 16 -12.50 -12.10 -4.40
N LYS A 17 -13.64 -11.40 -4.31
CA LYS A 17 -13.73 -9.98 -4.66
C LYS A 17 -12.87 -9.10 -3.76
N ASN A 18 -12.81 -9.42 -2.48
CA ASN A 18 -11.97 -8.68 -1.53
C ASN A 18 -10.48 -8.88 -1.79
N VAL A 19 -10.05 -10.14 -2.05
CA VAL A 19 -8.66 -10.45 -2.39
C VAL A 19 -8.25 -9.75 -3.68
N LEU A 20 -9.07 -9.81 -4.72
CA LEU A 20 -8.81 -9.12 -5.97
C LEU A 20 -8.75 -7.60 -5.78
N GLY A 21 -9.65 -7.04 -4.98
CA GLY A 21 -9.65 -5.62 -4.61
C GLY A 21 -8.36 -5.19 -3.91
N ILE A 22 -7.83 -6.02 -3.01
CA ILE A 22 -6.57 -5.78 -2.31
C ILE A 22 -5.38 -5.82 -3.27
N MET A 23 -5.30 -6.83 -4.13
CA MET A 23 -4.22 -6.96 -5.11
C MET A 23 -4.20 -5.78 -6.09
N ILE A 24 -5.35 -5.38 -6.61
CA ILE A 24 -5.44 -4.21 -7.50
C ILE A 24 -5.04 -2.93 -6.77
N SER A 25 -5.46 -2.76 -5.52
CA SER A 25 -5.13 -1.57 -4.71
C SER A 25 -3.64 -1.47 -4.43
N SER A 26 -2.99 -2.59 -4.10
CA SER A 26 -1.54 -2.62 -3.87
C SER A 26 -0.76 -2.38 -5.17
N GLY A 27 -1.24 -2.88 -6.31
CA GLY A 27 -0.65 -2.61 -7.61
C GLY A 27 -0.71 -1.12 -7.98
N ILE A 28 -1.85 -0.48 -7.78
CA ILE A 28 -2.01 0.98 -8.02
C ILE A 28 -1.11 1.78 -7.08
N GLY A 29 -1.04 1.41 -5.79
CA GLY A 29 -0.15 2.06 -4.82
C GLY A 29 1.32 1.89 -5.19
N PHE A 30 1.72 0.72 -5.67
CA PHE A 30 3.07 0.47 -6.14
C PHE A 30 3.44 1.33 -7.36
N ILE A 31 2.54 1.45 -8.34
CA ILE A 31 2.71 2.36 -9.48
C ILE A 31 2.84 3.81 -9.01
N ALA A 32 2.03 4.23 -8.05
CA ALA A 32 2.11 5.57 -7.48
C ALA A 32 3.48 5.83 -6.81
N ILE A 33 4.03 4.85 -6.09
CA ILE A 33 5.38 4.95 -5.49
C ILE A 33 6.43 5.13 -6.59
N ILE A 34 6.37 4.34 -7.67
CA ILE A 34 7.33 4.45 -8.77
C ILE A 34 7.28 5.84 -9.40
N ILE A 35 6.09 6.35 -9.70
CA ILE A 35 5.91 7.68 -10.29
C ILE A 35 6.45 8.78 -9.36
N LEU A 36 6.10 8.73 -8.07
CA LEU A 36 6.56 9.71 -7.09
C LEU A 36 8.09 9.66 -6.91
N THR A 37 8.67 8.47 -6.87
CA THR A 37 10.12 8.31 -6.75
C THR A 37 10.82 8.82 -8.01
N PHE A 38 10.25 8.61 -9.18
CA PHE A 38 10.79 9.13 -10.44
C PHE A 38 10.76 10.66 -10.47
N ILE A 39 9.65 11.29 -10.07
CA ILE A 39 9.53 12.74 -9.97
C ILE A 39 10.54 13.29 -8.95
N ALA A 40 10.65 12.66 -7.79
CA ALA A 40 11.61 13.06 -6.77
C ALA A 40 13.06 12.98 -7.29
N SER A 41 13.40 11.93 -8.03
CA SER A 41 14.71 11.76 -8.66
C SER A 41 15.03 12.87 -9.66
N LEU A 42 14.05 13.30 -10.46
CA LEU A 42 14.23 14.42 -11.41
C LEU A 42 14.48 15.75 -10.68
N ILE A 43 13.79 15.97 -9.57
CA ILE A 43 13.97 17.19 -8.76
C ILE A 43 15.37 17.20 -8.13
N LEU A 44 15.81 16.06 -7.58
CA LEU A 44 17.13 15.94 -6.97
C LEU A 44 18.26 16.08 -8.00
N SER A 45 18.07 15.59 -9.22
CA SER A 45 19.05 15.69 -10.30
C SER A 45 19.38 17.15 -10.66
N LYS A 46 18.43 18.07 -10.47
CA LYS A 46 18.62 19.51 -10.67
C LYS A 46 19.16 20.26 -9.44
N SER A 47 19.07 19.65 -8.27
CA SER A 47 19.56 20.21 -7.01
C SER A 47 20.81 19.46 -6.61
N SER A 48 21.91 20.18 -6.32
CA SER A 48 23.15 19.58 -5.78
C SER A 48 22.98 19.09 -4.33
N ALA A 49 21.85 18.46 -4.04
CA ALA A 49 21.49 17.99 -2.71
C ALA A 49 22.32 16.76 -2.31
N LEU A 50 22.77 16.76 -1.05
CA LEU A 50 23.54 15.66 -0.46
C LEU A 50 22.77 14.31 -0.51
N THR A 51 23.52 13.23 -0.57
CA THR A 51 23.02 11.83 -0.64
C THR A 51 22.03 11.48 0.48
N SER A 52 22.13 12.13 1.65
CA SER A 52 21.18 11.92 2.77
C SER A 52 19.76 12.40 2.45
N SER A 53 19.61 13.36 1.55
CA SER A 53 18.28 13.85 1.15
C SER A 53 17.49 12.82 0.32
N ILE A 54 18.17 11.94 -0.40
CA ILE A 54 17.54 10.90 -1.23
C ILE A 54 16.67 9.96 -0.39
N ALA A 55 17.17 9.56 0.78
CA ALA A 55 16.42 8.66 1.68
C ALA A 55 15.11 9.30 2.16
N ILE A 56 15.10 10.57 2.47
CA ILE A 56 13.91 11.31 2.93
C ILE A 56 12.85 11.36 1.84
N TYR A 57 13.24 11.64 0.60
CA TYR A 57 12.30 11.66 -0.54
C TYR A 57 11.73 10.29 -0.85
N PHE A 58 12.55 9.24 -0.74
CA PHE A 58 12.08 7.86 -0.90
C PHE A 58 11.06 7.47 0.17
N ILE A 59 11.35 7.76 1.45
CA ILE A 59 10.42 7.53 2.57
C ILE A 59 9.10 8.28 2.32
N GLY A 60 9.16 9.55 1.90
CA GLY A 60 7.98 10.35 1.56
C GLY A 60 7.15 9.73 0.44
N SER A 61 7.78 9.26 -0.63
CA SER A 61 7.10 8.62 -1.76
C SER A 61 6.40 7.33 -1.35
N VAL A 62 7.06 6.49 -0.54
CA VAL A 62 6.49 5.24 -0.01
C VAL A 62 5.32 5.54 0.92
N THR A 63 5.42 6.56 1.75
CA THR A 63 4.36 7.00 2.68
C THR A 63 3.11 7.42 1.91
N ILE A 64 3.23 8.26 0.91
CA ILE A 64 2.10 8.72 0.09
C ILE A 64 1.51 7.55 -0.69
N GLY A 65 2.33 6.69 -1.28
CA GLY A 65 1.85 5.51 -2.01
C GLY A 65 1.09 4.52 -1.13
N SER A 66 1.53 4.31 0.12
CA SER A 66 0.83 3.46 1.08
C SER A 66 -0.51 4.05 1.51
N LEU A 67 -0.62 5.36 1.65
CA LEU A 67 -1.86 6.08 1.91
C LEU A 67 -2.87 5.86 0.78
N ILE A 68 -2.44 6.00 -0.48
CA ILE A 68 -3.26 5.76 -1.67
C ILE A 68 -3.73 4.30 -1.72
N THR A 69 -2.83 3.34 -1.43
CA THR A 69 -3.15 1.91 -1.37
C THR A 69 -4.28 1.64 -0.37
N GLY A 70 -4.15 2.11 0.86
CA GLY A 70 -5.16 1.95 1.90
C GLY A 70 -6.50 2.59 1.54
N PHE A 71 -6.47 3.76 0.93
CA PHE A 71 -7.66 4.48 0.49
C PHE A 71 -8.44 3.70 -0.59
N ILE A 72 -7.76 3.17 -1.60
CA ILE A 72 -8.37 2.42 -2.70
C ILE A 72 -8.87 1.06 -2.20
N ALA A 73 -8.09 0.38 -1.34
CA ALA A 73 -8.47 -0.91 -0.77
C ALA A 73 -9.78 -0.82 0.01
N SER A 74 -9.93 0.22 0.84
CA SER A 74 -11.14 0.44 1.62
C SER A 74 -12.36 0.73 0.75
N LYS A 75 -12.21 1.35 -0.42
CA LYS A 75 -13.32 1.54 -1.38
C LYS A 75 -13.78 0.25 -2.03
N LYS A 76 -12.85 -0.66 -2.34
CA LYS A 76 -13.13 -1.90 -3.08
C LYS A 76 -13.51 -3.07 -2.18
N CYS A 77 -13.03 -3.08 -0.93
CA CYS A 77 -13.30 -4.15 0.02
C CYS A 77 -14.53 -3.89 0.88
N THR A 78 -15.17 -4.97 1.33
CA THR A 78 -16.32 -4.94 2.25
C THR A 78 -15.91 -4.87 3.73
N PHE A 79 -14.61 -4.98 4.02
CA PHE A 79 -14.09 -4.90 5.38
C PHE A 79 -14.12 -3.46 5.93
N LYS A 80 -14.04 -3.35 7.27
CA LYS A 80 -13.86 -2.05 7.93
C LYS A 80 -12.60 -1.39 7.38
N GLY A 81 -12.64 -0.09 7.08
CA GLY A 81 -11.57 0.64 6.39
C GLY A 81 -10.17 0.43 6.97
N PHE A 82 -10.06 0.41 8.31
CA PHE A 82 -8.82 0.14 9.02
C PHE A 82 -8.23 -1.25 8.67
N ILE A 83 -9.05 -2.30 8.75
CA ILE A 83 -8.63 -3.68 8.47
C ILE A 83 -8.23 -3.84 7.00
N SER A 84 -9.00 -3.23 6.09
CA SER A 84 -8.71 -3.31 4.66
C SER A 84 -7.40 -2.58 4.31
N GLY A 85 -7.08 -1.49 4.99
CA GLY A 85 -5.80 -0.78 4.86
C GLY A 85 -4.61 -1.65 5.30
N ILE A 86 -4.71 -2.28 6.48
CA ILE A 86 -3.65 -3.17 6.99
C ILE A 86 -3.43 -4.36 6.05
N ILE A 87 -4.51 -5.04 5.61
CA ILE A 87 -4.37 -6.20 4.73
C ILE A 87 -3.78 -5.79 3.37
N ALA A 88 -4.12 -4.61 2.86
CA ALA A 88 -3.58 -4.09 1.60
C ALA A 88 -2.10 -3.67 1.70
N SER A 89 -1.59 -3.39 2.90
CA SER A 89 -0.17 -3.10 3.09
C SER A 89 0.72 -4.32 2.92
N LEU A 90 0.22 -5.55 3.17
CA LEU A 90 1.03 -6.77 3.07
C LEU A 90 1.60 -7.00 1.66
N PRO A 91 0.80 -7.05 0.57
CA PRO A 91 1.36 -7.21 -0.76
C PRO A 91 2.20 -6.00 -1.19
N LEU A 92 1.90 -4.79 -0.70
CA LEU A 92 2.73 -3.62 -0.95
C LEU A 92 4.11 -3.75 -0.29
N MET A 93 4.16 -4.21 0.98
CA MET A 93 5.42 -4.49 1.68
C MET A 93 6.25 -5.52 0.92
N PHE A 94 5.62 -6.59 0.43
CA PHE A 94 6.30 -7.60 -0.36
C PHE A 94 6.93 -7.00 -1.62
N CYS A 95 6.20 -6.18 -2.38
CA CYS A 95 6.73 -5.51 -3.56
C CYS A 95 7.92 -4.59 -3.22
N VAL A 96 7.79 -3.77 -2.17
CA VAL A 96 8.89 -2.88 -1.73
C VAL A 96 10.11 -3.68 -1.30
N THR A 97 9.92 -4.81 -0.58
CA THR A 97 11.01 -5.70 -0.18
C THR A 97 11.75 -6.28 -1.38
N VAL A 98 11.02 -6.76 -2.39
CA VAL A 98 11.63 -7.30 -3.62
C VAL A 98 12.47 -6.24 -4.31
N VAL A 99 11.95 -5.02 -4.45
CA VAL A 99 12.70 -3.90 -5.04
C VAL A 99 13.96 -3.58 -4.22
N MET A 100 13.82 -3.50 -2.90
CA MET A 100 14.96 -3.27 -2.00
C MET A 100 16.04 -4.36 -2.12
N LEU A 101 15.66 -5.64 -2.17
CA LEU A 101 16.61 -6.74 -2.34
C LEU A 101 17.38 -6.67 -3.66
N VAL A 102 16.71 -6.29 -4.74
CA VAL A 102 17.34 -6.15 -6.06
C VAL A 102 18.35 -4.99 -6.07
N PHE A 103 18.00 -3.86 -5.47
CA PHE A 103 18.86 -2.67 -5.48
C PHE A 103 19.94 -2.66 -4.39
N SER A 104 19.68 -3.27 -3.23
CA SER A 104 20.60 -3.31 -2.07
C SER A 104 21.58 -4.47 -2.09
N HIS A 105 21.68 -5.26 -3.17
CA HIS A 105 22.56 -6.45 -3.23
C HIS A 105 22.38 -7.39 -2.00
N GLY A 106 21.14 -7.55 -1.53
CA GLY A 106 20.82 -8.45 -0.42
C GLY A 106 21.09 -7.92 0.99
N ARG A 107 21.48 -6.67 1.17
CA ARG A 107 21.65 -6.06 2.50
C ARG A 107 20.35 -5.43 2.98
N LEU A 108 19.74 -6.04 3.97
CA LEU A 108 18.64 -5.43 4.71
C LEU A 108 19.21 -4.46 5.75
N ILE A 109 19.03 -3.17 5.54
CA ILE A 109 19.48 -2.13 6.46
C ILE A 109 18.42 -2.00 7.57
N PRO A 110 18.79 -1.81 8.87
CA PRO A 110 17.83 -1.70 9.98
C PRO A 110 16.79 -0.58 9.77
N GLU A 111 17.11 0.43 8.98
CA GLU A 111 16.19 1.50 8.58
C GLU A 111 14.97 1.00 7.80
N THR A 112 15.05 -0.18 7.20
CA THR A 112 13.93 -0.84 6.48
C THR A 112 12.77 -1.17 7.43
N ALA A 113 13.03 -1.44 8.71
CA ALA A 113 12.00 -1.70 9.69
C ALA A 113 11.10 -0.48 9.92
N ILE A 114 11.68 0.72 9.93
CA ILE A 114 10.94 1.98 10.08
C ILE A 114 10.03 2.21 8.87
N LEU A 115 10.51 1.88 7.67
CA LEU A 115 9.70 1.94 6.45
C LEU A 115 8.49 1.02 6.51
N TYR A 116 8.64 -0.21 7.01
CA TYR A 116 7.54 -1.16 7.13
C TYR A 116 6.46 -0.69 8.10
N VAL A 117 6.87 -0.19 9.26
CA VAL A 117 5.94 0.42 10.22
C VAL A 117 5.21 1.60 9.58
N GLY A 118 5.92 2.46 8.86
CA GLY A 118 5.33 3.56 8.11
C GLY A 118 4.29 3.09 7.11
N ILE A 119 4.59 2.10 6.28
CA ILE A 119 3.67 1.54 5.29
C ILE A 119 2.37 1.07 5.94
N ILE A 120 2.45 0.33 7.05
CA ILE A 120 1.28 -0.19 7.76
C ILE A 120 0.44 0.96 8.33
N VAL A 121 1.05 1.90 9.04
CA VAL A 121 0.37 3.01 9.69
C VAL A 121 -0.32 3.90 8.66
N PHE A 122 0.38 4.32 7.63
CA PHE A 122 -0.18 5.22 6.62
C PHE A 122 -1.23 4.53 5.74
N SER A 123 -1.08 3.25 5.44
CA SER A 123 -2.11 2.46 4.76
C SER A 123 -3.36 2.30 5.62
N ALA A 124 -3.22 2.10 6.94
CA ALA A 124 -4.35 2.06 7.87
C ALA A 124 -5.09 3.41 7.93
N ILE A 125 -4.36 4.53 8.00
CA ILE A 125 -4.92 5.89 7.98
C ILE A 125 -5.67 6.13 6.67
N GLY A 126 -5.09 5.79 5.52
CA GLY A 126 -5.75 5.87 4.22
C GLY A 126 -7.05 5.08 4.16
N GLY A 127 -7.07 3.88 4.75
CA GLY A 127 -8.25 3.05 4.89
C GLY A 127 -9.35 3.69 5.73
N ILE A 128 -8.99 4.31 6.87
CA ILE A 128 -9.94 5.01 7.75
C ILE A 128 -10.57 6.21 7.04
N ILE A 129 -9.75 7.04 6.39
CA ILE A 129 -10.22 8.22 5.65
C ILE A 129 -11.22 7.81 4.57
N SER A 130 -10.90 6.77 3.81
CA SER A 130 -11.78 6.24 2.75
C SER A 130 -13.10 5.71 3.31
N ALA A 131 -13.07 4.99 4.43
CA ALA A 131 -14.27 4.45 5.07
C ALA A 131 -15.18 5.57 5.59
N ASN A 132 -14.60 6.63 6.13
CA ASN A 132 -15.35 7.79 6.62
C ASN A 132 -16.01 8.58 5.48
N THR A 133 -15.32 8.71 4.36
CA THR A 133 -15.84 9.34 3.14
C THR A 133 -17.03 8.56 2.55
N LYS A 134 -17.01 7.22 2.66
CA LYS A 134 -18.09 6.36 2.16
C LYS A 134 -19.36 6.43 3.03
N ARG A 135 -19.25 6.77 4.31
CA ARG A 135 -20.39 6.93 5.23
C ARG A 135 -21.19 8.21 5.00
N ARG A 136 -20.60 9.20 4.33
CA ARG A 136 -21.26 10.50 4.06
C ARG A 136 -22.11 10.56 2.78
N LYS A 137 -22.12 9.49 1.99
CA LYS A 137 -22.99 9.31 0.81
C LYS A 137 -24.05 8.25 1.08
#